data_ba8d681c83412d911463b6edc65cb511
#
_entry.id   ba8d681c83412d911463b6edc65cb511
#
_cell.length_a   1.000
_cell.length_b   1.000
_cell.length_c   1.000
_cell.angle_alpha   90.00
_cell.angle_beta   90.00
_cell.angle_gamma   90.00
#
_symmetry.space_group_name_H-M   'P 1'
#
loop_
_entity.id
_entity.type
_entity.pdbx_description
1 polymer ?
#
loop_
_entity_poly.entity_id
_entity_poly.type
_entity_poly.pdbx_seq_one_letter_code
_entity_poly.pdbx_strand_id
1 'polypeptide(L)'
;MLENKYNALETEKKWQTYWQEKGIYKFDKDSKKPTFSIDTPPPTVSGELHIGHISGFTQADMIARFNRMQGKNLFYPLGFDNNGLPTELLVEKKKNIRAHTLPREEFTKIALDLVKDYNQSYRDMMVRAGMSCDLSLGYNTIDQHSQKTSQKSFIDLARRGIAYRENKPGPWCCKCRTSVATAELEDAEFDSVFNYLNFRLADGSGTIPIATTRPEFLPAC
;
A
#
# COMPACT_ATOMS: atom_id res chain seq x y z
N MET A 1 -16.73 20.42 -39.17
CA MET A 1 -17.38 19.11 -39.29
C MET A 1 -16.68 18.16 -38.33
N LEU A 2 -17.42 17.30 -37.62
CA LEU A 2 -16.81 16.22 -36.83
C LEU A 2 -16.28 15.16 -37.79
N GLU A 3 -15.13 14.57 -37.45
CA GLU A 3 -14.58 13.48 -38.24
C GLU A 3 -15.52 12.28 -38.21
N ASN A 4 -15.61 11.54 -39.33
CA ASN A 4 -16.50 10.38 -39.45
C ASN A 4 -16.08 9.18 -38.58
N LYS A 5 -14.87 9.19 -38.04
CA LYS A 5 -14.32 8.13 -37.19
C LYS A 5 -13.64 8.74 -35.97
N TYR A 6 -14.06 8.28 -34.80
CA TYR A 6 -13.42 8.67 -33.54
C TYR A 6 -12.02 8.04 -33.41
N ASN A 7 -11.00 8.89 -33.26
CA ASN A 7 -9.63 8.47 -32.96
C ASN A 7 -9.37 8.66 -31.46
N ALA A 8 -9.46 7.57 -30.70
CA ALA A 8 -9.32 7.60 -29.26
C ALA A 8 -7.96 8.17 -28.82
N LEU A 9 -6.86 7.69 -29.41
CA LEU A 9 -5.50 8.07 -29.00
C LEU A 9 -5.23 9.57 -29.16
N GLU A 10 -5.63 10.16 -30.26
CA GLU A 10 -5.45 11.61 -30.51
C GLU A 10 -6.38 12.43 -29.63
N THR A 11 -7.62 12.00 -29.50
CA THR A 11 -8.64 12.72 -28.71
C THR A 11 -8.31 12.70 -27.22
N GLU A 12 -7.90 11.55 -26.68
CA GLU A 12 -7.47 11.41 -25.28
C GLU A 12 -6.27 12.31 -24.99
N LYS A 13 -5.24 12.27 -25.84
CA LYS A 13 -4.05 13.11 -25.69
C LYS A 13 -4.39 14.60 -25.72
N LYS A 14 -5.26 15.01 -26.65
CA LYS A 14 -5.75 16.40 -26.75
C LYS A 14 -6.40 16.86 -25.46
N TRP A 15 -7.31 16.04 -24.89
CA TRP A 15 -8.03 16.41 -23.68
C TRP A 15 -7.14 16.37 -22.43
N GLN A 16 -6.26 15.43 -22.31
CA GLN A 16 -5.28 15.35 -21.21
C GLN A 16 -4.39 16.59 -21.18
N THR A 17 -3.88 17.01 -22.34
CA THR A 17 -3.08 18.24 -22.49
C THR A 17 -3.91 19.46 -22.10
N TYR A 18 -5.13 19.59 -22.60
CA TYR A 18 -6.02 20.69 -22.28
C TYR A 18 -6.32 20.80 -20.78
N TRP A 19 -6.65 19.69 -20.13
CA TRP A 19 -6.94 19.68 -18.69
C TRP A 19 -5.73 20.09 -17.86
N GLN A 20 -4.55 19.65 -18.25
CA GLN A 20 -3.31 20.00 -17.59
C GLN A 20 -2.95 21.48 -17.75
N GLU A 21 -2.97 21.99 -18.98
CA GLU A 21 -2.65 23.40 -19.28
C GLU A 21 -3.64 24.38 -18.63
N LYS A 22 -4.91 24.03 -18.61
CA LYS A 22 -5.96 24.86 -17.97
C LYS A 22 -6.08 24.64 -16.47
N GLY A 23 -5.36 23.68 -15.90
CA GLY A 23 -5.43 23.39 -14.46
C GLY A 23 -6.83 23.00 -13.98
N ILE A 24 -7.63 22.33 -14.83
CA ILE A 24 -9.06 22.04 -14.58
C ILE A 24 -9.26 21.28 -13.26
N TYR A 25 -8.27 20.46 -12.87
CA TYR A 25 -8.36 19.59 -11.70
C TYR A 25 -7.61 20.12 -10.48
N LYS A 26 -6.98 21.29 -10.58
CA LYS A 26 -6.26 21.90 -9.45
C LYS A 26 -7.22 22.31 -8.34
N PHE A 27 -6.81 21.99 -7.12
CA PHE A 27 -7.44 22.49 -5.90
C PHE A 27 -7.03 23.95 -5.67
N ASP A 28 -8.01 24.80 -5.43
CA ASP A 28 -7.78 26.21 -5.09
C ASP A 28 -8.00 26.41 -3.58
N LYS A 29 -6.91 26.55 -2.83
CA LYS A 29 -6.94 26.73 -1.36
C LYS A 29 -7.64 28.04 -0.94
N ASP A 30 -7.72 29.03 -1.82
CA ASP A 30 -8.28 30.35 -1.53
C ASP A 30 -9.74 30.48 -2.02
N SER A 31 -10.27 29.41 -2.60
CA SER A 31 -11.64 29.34 -3.10
C SER A 31 -12.66 29.42 -1.97
N LYS A 32 -13.70 30.22 -2.18
CA LYS A 32 -14.88 30.32 -1.29
C LYS A 32 -15.96 29.27 -1.60
N LYS A 33 -15.76 28.45 -2.61
CA LYS A 33 -16.69 27.37 -2.97
C LYS A 33 -16.67 26.28 -1.88
N PRO A 34 -17.79 25.58 -1.65
CA PRO A 34 -17.80 24.41 -0.77
C PRO A 34 -16.72 23.40 -1.17
N THR A 35 -15.87 23.00 -0.24
CA THR A 35 -14.83 21.99 -0.49
C THR A 35 -15.41 20.60 -0.38
N PHE A 36 -15.03 19.72 -1.30
CA PHE A 36 -15.28 18.30 -1.22
C PHE A 36 -13.94 17.56 -1.33
N SER A 37 -13.67 16.70 -0.35
CA SER A 37 -12.42 15.93 -0.29
C SER A 37 -12.65 14.48 -0.67
N ILE A 38 -11.73 13.93 -1.44
CA ILE A 38 -11.65 12.49 -1.73
C ILE A 38 -10.30 12.00 -1.23
N ASP A 39 -10.35 10.99 -0.38
CA ASP A 39 -9.17 10.25 0.07
C ASP A 39 -9.26 8.84 -0.50
N THR A 40 -8.27 8.48 -1.31
CA THR A 40 -8.11 7.13 -1.84
C THR A 40 -6.85 6.51 -1.25
N PRO A 41 -6.89 5.23 -0.86
CA PRO A 41 -5.67 4.55 -0.43
C PRO A 41 -4.59 4.68 -1.49
N PRO A 42 -3.37 5.11 -1.13
CA PRO A 42 -2.29 5.19 -2.09
C PRO A 42 -1.92 3.77 -2.57
N PRO A 43 -1.83 3.53 -3.89
CA PRO A 43 -1.46 2.22 -4.40
C PRO A 43 -0.06 1.83 -3.97
N THR A 44 0.09 0.60 -3.46
CA THR A 44 1.39 0.04 -3.06
C THR A 44 2.22 -0.31 -4.31
N VAL A 45 3.48 0.09 -4.30
CA VAL A 45 4.42 -0.24 -5.37
C VAL A 45 4.91 -1.68 -5.20
N SER A 46 4.11 -2.63 -5.66
CA SER A 46 4.39 -4.08 -5.60
C SER A 46 4.46 -4.74 -6.98
N GLY A 47 4.26 -3.98 -8.06
CA GLY A 47 4.25 -4.43 -9.45
C GLY A 47 3.53 -3.44 -10.35
N GLU A 48 3.10 -3.89 -11.51
CA GLU A 48 2.31 -3.06 -12.43
C GLU A 48 0.87 -2.87 -11.91
N LEU A 49 0.28 -1.70 -12.17
CA LEU A 49 -1.14 -1.50 -11.91
C LEU A 49 -1.97 -2.43 -12.82
N HIS A 50 -3.00 -3.01 -12.28
CA HIS A 50 -3.92 -3.87 -13.01
C HIS A 50 -5.34 -3.31 -13.00
N ILE A 51 -6.24 -3.92 -13.78
CA ILE A 51 -7.62 -3.46 -13.95
C ILE A 51 -8.38 -3.27 -12.63
N GLY A 52 -8.08 -4.07 -11.60
CA GLY A 52 -8.70 -3.94 -10.28
C GLY A 52 -8.36 -2.59 -9.62
N HIS A 53 -7.11 -2.12 -9.72
CA HIS A 53 -6.72 -0.80 -9.25
C HIS A 53 -7.47 0.29 -10.02
N ILE A 54 -7.45 0.23 -11.35
CA ILE A 54 -8.09 1.23 -12.21
C ILE A 54 -9.60 1.29 -11.96
N SER A 55 -10.26 0.15 -11.77
CA SER A 55 -11.69 0.09 -11.45
C SER A 55 -12.02 0.84 -10.15
N GLY A 56 -11.27 0.61 -9.08
CA GLY A 56 -11.47 1.31 -7.80
C GLY A 56 -11.25 2.82 -7.91
N PHE A 57 -10.18 3.25 -8.56
CA PHE A 57 -9.89 4.66 -8.79
C PHE A 57 -10.94 5.33 -9.69
N THR A 58 -11.44 4.62 -10.71
CA THR A 58 -12.49 5.14 -11.60
C THR A 58 -13.79 5.41 -10.83
N GLN A 59 -14.16 4.55 -9.88
CA GLN A 59 -15.34 4.77 -9.03
C GLN A 59 -15.19 6.05 -8.20
N ALA A 60 -14.03 6.27 -7.58
CA ALA A 60 -13.75 7.50 -6.85
C ALA A 60 -13.76 8.73 -7.78
N ASP A 61 -13.26 8.59 -9.00
CA ASP A 61 -13.21 9.67 -9.98
C ASP A 61 -14.61 10.07 -10.51
N MET A 62 -15.54 9.13 -10.61
CA MET A 62 -16.94 9.45 -10.92
C MET A 62 -17.54 10.36 -9.85
N ILE A 63 -17.29 10.10 -8.58
CA ILE A 63 -17.73 10.94 -7.46
C ILE A 63 -17.05 12.31 -7.51
N ALA A 64 -15.76 12.36 -7.84
CA ALA A 64 -15.01 13.60 -8.03
C ALA A 64 -15.63 14.47 -9.11
N ARG A 65 -15.86 13.91 -10.29
CA ARG A 65 -16.46 14.63 -11.43
C ARG A 65 -17.86 15.12 -11.13
N PHE A 66 -18.70 14.30 -10.50
CA PHE A 66 -20.03 14.69 -10.10
C PHE A 66 -20.01 15.92 -9.18
N ASN A 67 -19.19 15.89 -8.12
CA ASN A 67 -19.08 17.02 -7.20
C ASN A 67 -18.48 18.28 -7.86
N ARG A 68 -17.55 18.11 -8.82
CA ARG A 68 -17.01 19.23 -9.58
C ARG A 68 -18.07 19.87 -10.48
N MET A 69 -18.92 19.08 -11.13
CA MET A 69 -20.06 19.57 -11.92
C MET A 69 -21.09 20.32 -11.07
N GLN A 70 -21.18 20.01 -9.77
CA GLN A 70 -21.97 20.79 -8.82
C GLN A 70 -21.29 22.09 -8.35
N GLY A 71 -20.16 22.45 -8.92
CA GLY A 71 -19.45 23.69 -8.62
C GLY A 71 -18.61 23.67 -7.35
N LYS A 72 -18.37 22.51 -6.75
CA LYS A 72 -17.52 22.37 -5.55
C LYS A 72 -16.04 22.47 -5.92
N ASN A 73 -15.24 22.91 -4.95
CA ASN A 73 -13.78 22.89 -5.00
C ASN A 73 -13.28 21.54 -4.48
N LEU A 74 -12.60 20.76 -5.32
CA LEU A 74 -12.21 19.40 -4.99
C LEU A 74 -10.78 19.32 -4.48
N PHE A 75 -10.63 18.75 -3.28
CA PHE A 75 -9.35 18.29 -2.77
C PHE A 75 -9.22 16.78 -3.04
N TYR A 76 -8.50 16.43 -4.11
CA TYR A 76 -8.31 15.06 -4.55
C TYR A 76 -6.85 14.82 -4.92
N PRO A 77 -5.99 14.55 -3.93
CA PRO A 77 -4.57 14.23 -4.14
C PRO A 77 -4.38 12.82 -4.69
N LEU A 78 -3.23 12.55 -5.29
CA LEU A 78 -2.77 11.22 -5.66
C LEU A 78 -1.54 10.86 -4.83
N GLY A 79 -1.66 9.85 -3.97
CA GLY A 79 -0.55 9.30 -3.20
C GLY A 79 0.03 8.02 -3.80
N PHE A 80 1.25 7.66 -3.37
CA PHE A 80 1.90 6.36 -3.66
C PHE A 80 2.42 5.76 -2.37
N ASP A 81 2.10 4.49 -2.14
CA ASP A 81 2.65 3.74 -1.01
C ASP A 81 3.90 2.99 -1.45
N ASN A 82 5.03 3.48 -0.97
CA ASN A 82 6.34 2.96 -1.31
C ASN A 82 6.99 2.22 -0.14
N ASN A 83 6.23 1.96 0.92
CA ASN A 83 6.69 1.26 2.10
C ASN A 83 6.38 -0.25 2.04
N GLY A 84 7.10 -0.99 2.87
CA GLY A 84 6.76 -2.34 3.24
C GLY A 84 7.42 -3.42 2.40
N LEU A 85 7.25 -4.64 2.89
CA LEU A 85 7.81 -5.86 2.33
C LEU A 85 7.45 -6.10 0.86
N PRO A 86 6.22 -5.83 0.38
CA PRO A 86 5.89 -6.02 -1.04
C PRO A 86 6.79 -5.22 -1.99
N THR A 87 7.14 -3.98 -1.63
CA THR A 87 8.05 -3.15 -2.43
C THR A 87 9.48 -3.71 -2.39
N GLU A 88 9.97 -4.14 -1.22
CA GLU A 88 11.30 -4.75 -1.09
C GLU A 88 11.40 -6.05 -1.91
N LEU A 89 10.38 -6.90 -1.87
CA LEU A 89 10.32 -8.12 -2.68
C LEU A 89 10.28 -7.84 -4.18
N LEU A 90 9.61 -6.77 -4.60
CA LEU A 90 9.64 -6.32 -6.00
C LEU A 90 11.06 -5.94 -6.42
N VAL A 91 11.79 -5.19 -5.57
CA VAL A 91 13.19 -4.81 -5.83
C VAL A 91 14.07 -6.04 -5.96
N GLU A 92 13.98 -6.98 -5.00
CA GLU A 92 14.73 -8.24 -5.03
C GLU A 92 14.50 -9.00 -6.33
N LYS A 93 13.22 -9.14 -6.72
CA LYS A 93 12.82 -9.84 -7.95
C LYS A 93 13.33 -9.16 -9.21
N LYS A 94 13.16 -7.84 -9.31
CA LYS A 94 13.51 -7.07 -10.51
C LYS A 94 15.03 -6.95 -10.72
N LYS A 95 15.78 -6.86 -9.62
CA LYS A 95 17.25 -6.72 -9.66
C LYS A 95 17.99 -8.05 -9.47
N ASN A 96 17.26 -9.13 -9.19
CA ASN A 96 17.82 -10.46 -8.88
C ASN A 96 18.85 -10.41 -7.73
N ILE A 97 18.50 -9.72 -6.65
CA ILE A 97 19.31 -9.55 -5.45
C ILE A 97 18.52 -9.99 -4.22
N ARG A 98 19.19 -10.05 -3.06
CA ARG A 98 18.56 -10.29 -1.77
C ARG A 98 18.93 -9.16 -0.80
N ALA A 99 17.94 -8.53 -0.18
CA ALA A 99 18.15 -7.42 0.75
C ALA A 99 19.16 -7.74 1.85
N HIS A 100 19.07 -8.94 2.44
CA HIS A 100 19.94 -9.37 3.54
C HIS A 100 21.39 -9.68 3.13
N THR A 101 21.71 -9.70 1.83
CA THR A 101 23.07 -9.93 1.32
C THR A 101 23.83 -8.65 1.00
N LEU A 102 23.15 -7.51 1.08
CA LEU A 102 23.72 -6.19 0.75
C LEU A 102 23.76 -5.30 2.01
N PRO A 103 24.67 -4.32 2.05
CA PRO A 103 24.59 -3.23 3.01
C PRO A 103 23.25 -2.50 2.89
N ARG A 104 22.65 -2.15 4.02
CA ARG A 104 21.34 -1.50 4.06
C ARG A 104 21.25 -0.25 3.19
N GLU A 105 22.30 0.57 3.22
CA GLU A 105 22.37 1.83 2.45
C GLU A 105 22.34 1.57 0.95
N GLU A 106 23.06 0.55 0.49
CA GLU A 106 23.11 0.16 -0.91
C GLU A 106 21.74 -0.37 -1.38
N PHE A 107 21.14 -1.29 -0.63
CA PHE A 107 19.80 -1.79 -0.95
C PHE A 107 18.76 -0.67 -0.97
N THR A 108 18.80 0.24 0.01
CA THR A 108 17.89 1.40 0.07
C THR A 108 18.02 2.27 -1.17
N LYS A 109 19.25 2.54 -1.64
CA LYS A 109 19.47 3.33 -2.86
C LYS A 109 18.86 2.65 -4.09
N ILE A 110 19.11 1.34 -4.27
CA ILE A 110 18.53 0.56 -5.37
C ILE A 110 17.00 0.60 -5.31
N ALA A 111 16.43 0.47 -4.12
CA ALA A 111 14.98 0.49 -3.91
C ALA A 111 14.37 1.85 -4.27
N LEU A 112 14.99 2.95 -3.83
CA LEU A 112 14.53 4.32 -4.13
C LEU A 112 14.55 4.62 -5.62
N ASP A 113 15.59 4.18 -6.34
CA ASP A 113 15.68 4.36 -7.78
C ASP A 113 14.57 3.60 -8.52
N LEU A 114 14.34 2.32 -8.16
CA LEU A 114 13.28 1.52 -8.76
C LEU A 114 11.88 2.12 -8.51
N VAL A 115 11.62 2.50 -7.27
CA VAL A 115 10.34 3.08 -6.85
C VAL A 115 10.02 4.36 -7.61
N LYS A 116 11.02 5.19 -7.90
CA LYS A 116 10.86 6.41 -8.69
C LYS A 116 10.31 6.12 -10.08
N ASP A 117 10.83 5.08 -10.74
CA ASP A 117 10.37 4.67 -12.06
C ASP A 117 8.93 4.15 -12.02
N TYR A 118 8.58 3.34 -11.00
CA TYR A 118 7.21 2.85 -10.82
C TYR A 118 6.22 3.98 -10.50
N ASN A 119 6.59 4.94 -9.65
CA ASN A 119 5.74 6.10 -9.35
C ASN A 119 5.44 6.90 -10.62
N GLN A 120 6.43 7.06 -11.51
CA GLN A 120 6.20 7.71 -12.80
C GLN A 120 5.26 6.90 -13.69
N SER A 121 5.49 5.60 -13.81
CA SER A 121 4.61 4.69 -14.57
C SER A 121 3.16 4.72 -14.06
N TYR A 122 2.96 4.70 -12.73
CA TYR A 122 1.64 4.80 -12.12
C TYR A 122 0.97 6.15 -12.43
N ARG A 123 1.72 7.24 -12.32
CA ARG A 123 1.23 8.59 -12.67
C ARG A 123 0.79 8.65 -14.13
N ASP A 124 1.59 8.13 -15.06
CA ASP A 124 1.29 8.11 -16.48
C ASP A 124 0.03 7.28 -16.78
N MET A 125 -0.13 6.15 -16.08
CA MET A 125 -1.33 5.32 -16.22
C MET A 125 -2.59 6.04 -15.71
N MET A 126 -2.52 6.75 -14.56
CA MET A 126 -3.63 7.54 -14.04
C MET A 126 -4.03 8.67 -15.00
N VAL A 127 -3.03 9.34 -15.60
CA VAL A 127 -3.28 10.36 -16.64
C VAL A 127 -3.96 9.74 -17.86
N ARG A 128 -3.48 8.58 -18.34
CA ARG A 128 -4.10 7.85 -19.46
C ARG A 128 -5.51 7.38 -19.16
N ALA A 129 -5.78 6.95 -17.93
CA ALA A 129 -7.13 6.63 -17.48
C ALA A 129 -8.04 7.85 -17.35
N GLY A 130 -7.51 9.05 -17.56
CA GLY A 130 -8.27 10.31 -17.49
C GLY A 130 -8.68 10.71 -16.08
N MET A 131 -7.96 10.25 -15.06
CA MET A 131 -8.26 10.57 -13.66
C MET A 131 -8.22 12.08 -13.41
N SER A 132 -9.21 12.58 -12.67
CA SER A 132 -9.38 14.01 -12.40
C SER A 132 -8.80 14.43 -11.04
N CYS A 133 -7.79 13.73 -10.55
CA CYS A 133 -7.04 14.10 -9.35
C CYS A 133 -6.10 15.29 -9.62
N ASP A 134 -5.75 16.01 -8.55
CA ASP A 134 -4.75 17.08 -8.60
C ASP A 134 -3.36 16.47 -8.42
N LEU A 135 -2.64 16.28 -9.52
CA LEU A 135 -1.29 15.70 -9.52
C LEU A 135 -0.25 16.59 -8.83
N SER A 136 -0.54 17.89 -8.63
CA SER A 136 0.36 18.80 -7.91
C SER A 136 0.33 18.60 -6.40
N LEU A 137 -0.72 17.96 -5.88
CA LEU A 137 -0.87 17.55 -4.48
C LEU A 137 -0.36 16.13 -4.22
N GLY A 138 0.35 15.54 -5.19
CA GLY A 138 0.89 14.18 -5.05
C GLY A 138 1.88 14.06 -3.90
N TYR A 139 1.85 12.90 -3.22
CA TYR A 139 2.77 12.57 -2.13
C TYR A 139 3.25 11.11 -2.22
N ASN A 140 4.33 10.82 -1.53
CA ASN A 140 4.83 9.45 -1.34
C ASN A 140 4.93 9.16 0.15
N THR A 141 4.61 7.95 0.56
CA THR A 141 4.69 7.55 1.99
C THR A 141 6.11 7.63 2.55
N ILE A 142 7.13 7.62 1.68
CA ILE A 142 8.54 7.73 2.04
C ILE A 142 9.16 9.13 1.80
N ASP A 143 8.37 10.11 1.38
CA ASP A 143 8.91 11.47 1.26
C ASP A 143 9.19 12.10 2.63
N GLN A 144 10.01 13.14 2.63
CA GLN A 144 10.47 13.78 3.87
C GLN A 144 9.29 14.34 4.71
N HIS A 145 8.25 14.85 4.06
CA HIS A 145 7.07 15.37 4.73
C HIS A 145 6.27 14.25 5.41
N SER A 146 6.01 13.17 4.69
CA SER A 146 5.29 11.99 5.19
C SER A 146 6.03 11.32 6.34
N GLN A 147 7.36 11.13 6.20
CA GLN A 147 8.20 10.59 7.27
C GLN A 147 8.14 11.46 8.53
N LYS A 148 8.31 12.78 8.39
CA LYS A 148 8.24 13.71 9.51
C LYS A 148 6.88 13.68 10.22
N THR A 149 5.81 13.63 9.44
CA THR A 149 4.44 13.59 9.96
C THR A 149 4.18 12.29 10.74
N SER A 150 4.56 11.14 10.17
CA SER A 150 4.41 9.83 10.79
C SER A 150 5.22 9.73 12.09
N GLN A 151 6.49 10.16 12.08
CA GLN A 151 7.34 10.14 13.26
C GLN A 151 6.79 11.05 14.37
N LYS A 152 6.30 12.24 14.01
CA LYS A 152 5.68 13.17 14.97
C LYS A 152 4.44 12.57 15.60
N SER A 153 3.58 11.95 14.79
CA SER A 153 2.38 11.24 15.27
C SER A 153 2.73 10.10 16.21
N PHE A 154 3.72 9.27 15.84
CA PHE A 154 4.19 8.17 16.69
C PHE A 154 4.73 8.66 18.05
N ILE A 155 5.52 9.74 18.06
CA ILE A 155 6.05 10.34 19.30
C ILE A 155 4.89 10.84 20.18
N ASP A 156 3.86 11.46 19.60
CA ASP A 156 2.67 11.92 20.36
C ASP A 156 1.93 10.73 20.98
N LEU A 157 1.67 9.69 20.20
CA LEU A 157 1.03 8.46 20.69
C LEU A 157 1.83 7.79 21.80
N ALA A 158 3.16 7.76 21.68
CA ALA A 158 4.03 7.21 22.73
C ALA A 158 3.98 8.06 24.01
N ARG A 159 4.00 9.40 23.91
CA ARG A 159 3.86 10.30 25.06
C ARG A 159 2.52 10.16 25.78
N ARG A 160 1.47 9.82 25.05
CA ARG A 160 0.12 9.58 25.58
C ARG A 160 -0.05 8.15 26.11
N GLY A 161 0.96 7.30 26.06
CA GLY A 161 0.91 5.90 26.49
C GLY A 161 0.05 4.99 25.61
N ILE A 162 -0.35 5.46 24.41
CA ILE A 162 -1.15 4.68 23.44
C ILE A 162 -0.26 3.74 22.66
N ALA A 163 0.92 4.21 22.23
CA ALA A 163 1.95 3.38 21.62
C ALA A 163 2.99 3.02 22.69
N TYR A 164 3.21 1.72 22.87
CA TYR A 164 4.19 1.18 23.82
C TYR A 164 4.84 -0.09 23.28
N ARG A 165 5.98 -0.45 23.86
CA ARG A 165 6.72 -1.66 23.49
C ARG A 165 6.26 -2.85 24.35
N GLU A 166 5.95 -3.96 23.69
CA GLU A 166 5.53 -5.20 24.36
C GLU A 166 6.24 -6.41 23.75
N ASN A 167 6.50 -7.42 24.58
CA ASN A 167 7.02 -8.70 24.11
C ASN A 167 5.83 -9.61 23.79
N LYS A 168 5.51 -9.72 22.51
CA LYS A 168 4.46 -10.61 21.99
C LYS A 168 4.99 -11.48 20.86
N PRO A 169 4.54 -12.75 20.75
CA PRO A 169 4.76 -13.54 19.55
C PRO A 169 4.14 -12.85 18.33
N GLY A 170 4.81 -12.93 17.19
CA GLY A 170 4.30 -12.42 15.92
C GLY A 170 4.74 -13.32 14.77
N PRO A 171 4.06 -13.24 13.61
CA PRO A 171 4.46 -13.97 12.43
C PRO A 171 5.87 -13.55 11.99
N TRP A 172 6.69 -14.54 11.69
CA TRP A 172 8.06 -14.34 11.22
C TRP A 172 8.33 -15.18 9.98
N CYS A 173 8.82 -14.56 8.91
CA CYS A 173 9.23 -15.26 7.70
C CYS A 173 10.72 -15.64 7.78
N CYS A 174 11.02 -16.92 7.88
CA CYS A 174 12.41 -17.42 7.90
C CYS A 174 13.16 -17.18 6.59
N LYS A 175 12.45 -17.08 5.46
CA LYS A 175 13.03 -16.80 4.14
C LYS A 175 13.40 -15.33 3.98
N CYS A 176 12.49 -14.43 4.35
CA CYS A 176 12.72 -12.98 4.28
C CYS A 176 13.48 -12.45 5.50
N ARG A 177 13.56 -13.24 6.59
CA ARG A 177 14.20 -12.90 7.88
C ARG A 177 13.63 -11.59 8.49
N THR A 178 12.32 -11.46 8.42
CA THR A 178 11.59 -10.30 8.97
C THR A 178 10.23 -10.72 9.51
N SER A 179 9.66 -9.87 10.37
CA SER A 179 8.26 -9.97 10.74
C SER A 179 7.37 -9.68 9.54
N VAL A 180 6.26 -10.37 9.44
CA VAL A 180 5.27 -10.19 8.38
C VAL A 180 3.93 -9.78 8.97
N ALA A 181 3.17 -8.97 8.24
CA ALA A 181 1.82 -8.62 8.63
C ALA A 181 0.86 -9.80 8.39
N THR A 182 -0.24 -9.84 9.14
CA THR A 182 -1.25 -10.89 8.96
C THR A 182 -1.80 -10.93 7.52
N ALA A 183 -1.89 -9.78 6.87
CA ALA A 183 -2.35 -9.69 5.47
C ALA A 183 -1.36 -10.27 4.44
N GLU A 184 -0.12 -10.55 4.85
CA GLU A 184 0.93 -11.14 4.01
C GLU A 184 1.03 -12.66 4.19
N LEU A 185 0.22 -13.24 5.10
CA LEU A 185 0.15 -14.69 5.30
C LEU A 185 -0.71 -15.31 4.20
N GLU A 186 -0.20 -16.37 3.61
CA GLU A 186 -0.90 -17.19 2.64
C GLU A 186 -1.27 -18.52 3.25
N ASP A 187 -2.49 -18.99 2.99
CA ASP A 187 -2.90 -20.34 3.37
C ASP A 187 -2.18 -21.36 2.49
N ALA A 188 -1.62 -22.38 3.12
CA ALA A 188 -0.97 -23.49 2.42
C ALA A 188 -1.42 -24.81 3.01
N GLU A 189 -1.73 -25.77 2.16
CA GLU A 189 -1.98 -27.14 2.55
C GLU A 189 -0.67 -27.90 2.60
N PHE A 190 -0.44 -28.65 3.69
CA PHE A 190 0.68 -29.55 3.82
C PHE A 190 0.29 -30.80 4.63
N ASP A 191 0.95 -31.90 4.33
CA ASP A 191 0.75 -33.14 5.07
C ASP A 191 1.21 -32.97 6.51
N SER A 192 0.36 -33.38 7.46
CA SER A 192 0.65 -33.32 8.88
C SER A 192 0.26 -34.63 9.56
N VAL A 193 0.78 -34.85 10.77
CA VAL A 193 0.49 -36.01 11.58
C VAL A 193 -0.04 -35.61 12.96
N PHE A 194 -0.89 -36.43 13.54
CA PHE A 194 -1.27 -36.29 14.95
C PHE A 194 -0.18 -36.81 15.84
N ASN A 195 0.28 -35.96 16.74
CA ASN A 195 1.20 -36.33 17.82
C ASN A 195 0.40 -36.60 19.08
N TYR A 196 0.50 -37.80 19.63
CA TYR A 196 -0.21 -38.20 20.84
C TYR A 196 0.69 -38.02 22.04
N LEU A 197 0.21 -37.35 23.06
CA LEU A 197 0.93 -36.96 24.25
C LEU A 197 0.07 -37.25 25.47
N ASN A 198 0.70 -37.72 26.57
CA ASN A 198 0.04 -37.98 27.83
C ASN A 198 0.40 -36.90 28.85
N PHE A 199 -0.58 -36.10 29.25
CA PHE A 199 -0.44 -35.12 30.31
C PHE A 199 -0.75 -35.80 31.66
N ARG A 200 0.11 -35.61 32.62
CA ARG A 200 -0.12 -36.14 34.00
C ARG A 200 -1.14 -35.26 34.72
N LEU A 201 -2.08 -35.89 35.42
CA LEU A 201 -2.98 -35.18 36.33
C LEU A 201 -2.19 -34.64 37.54
N ALA A 202 -2.58 -33.44 37.99
CA ALA A 202 -1.89 -32.76 39.10
C ALA A 202 -1.92 -33.54 40.42
N ASP A 203 -2.96 -34.35 40.63
CA ASP A 203 -3.15 -35.21 41.78
C ASP A 203 -2.39 -36.56 41.68
N GLY A 204 -1.72 -36.80 40.58
CA GLY A 204 -0.97 -38.02 40.31
C GLY A 204 -1.83 -39.26 40.02
N SER A 205 -3.16 -39.11 39.90
CA SER A 205 -4.11 -40.25 39.75
C SER A 205 -4.07 -40.90 38.36
N GLY A 206 -3.43 -40.23 37.35
CA GLY A 206 -3.39 -40.76 36.02
C GLY A 206 -2.85 -39.80 34.98
N THR A 207 -3.19 -40.06 33.71
CA THR A 207 -2.81 -39.23 32.57
C THR A 207 -4.01 -38.98 31.67
N ILE A 208 -4.01 -37.82 31.01
CA ILE A 208 -4.97 -37.49 29.96
C ILE A 208 -4.23 -37.55 28.63
N PRO A 209 -4.64 -38.41 27.68
CA PRO A 209 -4.09 -38.42 26.34
C PRO A 209 -4.66 -37.23 25.54
N ILE A 210 -3.78 -36.51 24.89
CA ILE A 210 -4.14 -35.46 23.92
C ILE A 210 -3.55 -35.77 22.54
N ALA A 211 -4.16 -35.25 21.51
CA ALA A 211 -3.65 -35.33 20.15
C ALA A 211 -3.51 -33.89 19.59
N THR A 212 -2.36 -33.60 19.01
CA THR A 212 -2.12 -32.29 18.37
C THR A 212 -1.35 -32.47 17.07
N THR A 213 -1.69 -31.63 16.10
CA THR A 213 -0.89 -31.46 14.87
C THR A 213 0.25 -30.44 15.04
N ARG A 214 0.28 -29.74 16.19
CA ARG A 214 1.21 -28.63 16.49
C ARG A 214 1.97 -28.87 17.81
N PRO A 215 2.82 -29.88 17.88
CA PRO A 215 3.56 -30.19 19.12
C PRO A 215 4.52 -29.07 19.56
N GLU A 216 4.91 -28.20 18.66
CA GLU A 216 5.74 -27.02 18.93
C GLU A 216 5.09 -26.01 19.89
N PHE A 217 3.76 -26.08 20.09
CA PHE A 217 3.06 -25.21 21.05
C PHE A 217 2.97 -25.76 22.48
N LEU A 218 3.49 -26.94 22.72
CA LEU A 218 3.53 -27.54 24.08
C LEU A 218 4.12 -26.61 25.16
N PRO A 219 5.20 -25.85 24.89
CA PRO A 219 5.75 -24.92 25.89
C PRO A 219 4.82 -23.75 26.24
N ALA A 220 3.73 -23.54 25.49
CA ALA A 220 2.75 -22.50 25.74
C ALA A 220 1.52 -22.99 26.53
N CYS A 221 1.48 -24.25 26.90
CA CYS A 221 0.38 -24.86 27.66
C CYS A 221 0.63 -24.84 29.18
#